data_8bb589427e4b97df05084e74b270a13d
#
_entry.id   8bb589427e4b97df05084e74b270a13d
#
_cell.length_a   1.000
_cell.length_b   1.000
_cell.length_c   1.000
_cell.angle_alpha   90.00
_cell.angle_beta   90.00
_cell.angle_gamma   90.00
#
_symmetry.space_group_name_H-M   'P 1'
#
loop_
_entity.id
_entity.type
_entity.pdbx_description
1 polymer ?
#
loop_
_entity_poly.entity_id
_entity_poly.type
_entity_poly.pdbx_seq_one_letter_code
_entity_poly.pdbx_strand_id
1 'polypeptide(L)'
;MKGTFPIDKFRELRTPFYYYDTKVLRDTLSCIRTEASRYDNYSVHYAVKANANPKVLTIIRESGLGADCVSGGEIRAAIKAGFPADKIVFAGVGKADWEINLGLDYNIFCFNVESIPELEIINELAVAKGKVANVAFRINPNVGAHTHANICLLYTSDAADDLIGV
;
A
#
# COMPACT_ATOMS: atom_id res chain seq x y z
N MET A 1 18.12 4.97 -13.87
CA MET A 1 18.10 4.01 -14.98
C MET A 1 17.35 4.62 -16.15
N LYS A 2 17.83 4.46 -17.38
CA LYS A 2 17.10 4.92 -18.57
C LYS A 2 16.41 3.73 -19.22
N GLY A 3 15.11 3.85 -19.50
CA GLY A 3 14.34 2.83 -20.22
C GLY A 3 14.61 2.85 -21.71
N THR A 4 14.21 1.79 -22.38
CA THR A 4 14.27 1.65 -23.83
C THR A 4 12.89 1.85 -24.43
N PHE A 5 12.76 2.75 -25.41
CA PHE A 5 11.50 3.02 -26.07
C PHE A 5 11.53 2.46 -27.51
N PRO A 6 10.83 1.36 -27.78
CA PRO A 6 10.79 0.74 -29.10
C PRO A 6 9.82 1.51 -30.03
N ILE A 7 10.24 2.69 -30.46
CA ILE A 7 9.41 3.64 -31.21
C ILE A 7 8.76 3.03 -32.46
N ASP A 8 9.50 2.19 -33.18
CA ASP A 8 8.98 1.56 -34.40
C ASP A 8 7.79 0.64 -34.09
N LYS A 9 7.85 -0.11 -32.99
CA LYS A 9 6.72 -0.94 -32.53
C LYS A 9 5.52 -0.10 -32.09
N PHE A 10 5.75 1.09 -31.55
CA PHE A 10 4.67 1.98 -31.12
C PHE A 10 3.85 2.50 -32.28
N ARG A 11 4.45 2.64 -33.48
CA ARG A 11 3.75 3.09 -34.69
C ARG A 11 2.69 2.10 -35.17
N GLU A 12 2.82 0.83 -34.79
CA GLU A 12 1.89 -0.24 -35.16
C GLU A 12 0.70 -0.35 -34.18
N LEU A 13 0.77 0.35 -33.03
CA LEU A 13 -0.22 0.27 -31.99
C LEU A 13 -1.26 1.39 -32.11
N ARG A 14 -2.52 1.03 -31.83
CA ARG A 14 -3.58 2.05 -31.72
C ARG A 14 -3.36 2.88 -30.45
N THR A 15 -3.35 4.20 -30.60
CA THR A 15 -3.29 5.15 -29.49
C THR A 15 -4.70 5.47 -28.93
N PRO A 16 -4.81 5.83 -27.63
CA PRO A 16 -3.73 5.87 -26.61
C PRO A 16 -3.42 4.48 -26.05
N PHE A 17 -2.19 4.27 -25.57
CA PHE A 17 -1.79 3.05 -24.85
C PHE A 17 -0.76 3.38 -23.74
N TYR A 18 -0.63 2.48 -22.75
CA TYR A 18 0.41 2.53 -21.75
C TYR A 18 1.54 1.58 -22.10
N TYR A 19 2.77 2.05 -21.99
CA TYR A 19 3.98 1.25 -22.15
C TYR A 19 4.67 1.09 -20.81
N TYR A 20 5.00 -0.14 -20.44
CA TYR A 20 5.75 -0.47 -19.23
C TYR A 20 7.07 -1.14 -19.62
N ASP A 21 8.20 -0.51 -19.27
CA ASP A 21 9.50 -1.12 -19.40
C ASP A 21 9.74 -2.04 -18.18
N THR A 22 9.47 -3.33 -18.36
CA THR A 22 9.59 -4.31 -17.27
C THR A 22 11.03 -4.57 -16.88
N LYS A 23 12.01 -4.27 -17.76
CA LYS A 23 13.42 -4.37 -17.38
C LYS A 23 13.78 -3.30 -16.36
N VAL A 24 13.42 -2.05 -16.62
CA VAL A 24 13.65 -0.95 -15.67
C VAL A 24 12.95 -1.23 -14.33
N LEU A 25 11.72 -1.74 -14.37
CA LEU A 25 11.00 -2.12 -13.16
C LEU A 25 11.75 -3.20 -12.36
N ARG A 26 12.18 -4.28 -13.01
CA ARG A 26 12.92 -5.37 -12.35
C ARG A 26 14.28 -4.91 -11.81
N ASP A 27 15.01 -4.09 -12.55
CA ASP A 27 16.28 -3.52 -12.11
C ASP A 27 16.11 -2.65 -10.86
N THR A 28 15.04 -1.82 -10.82
CA THR A 28 14.69 -1.00 -9.66
C THR A 28 14.32 -1.85 -8.45
N LEU A 29 13.49 -2.87 -8.64
CA LEU A 29 13.10 -3.80 -7.58
C LEU A 29 14.29 -4.59 -7.03
N SER A 30 15.22 -4.99 -7.90
CA SER A 30 16.46 -5.65 -7.49
C SER A 30 17.33 -4.73 -6.61
N CYS A 31 17.45 -3.46 -6.99
CA CYS A 31 18.18 -2.47 -6.19
C CYS A 31 17.53 -2.30 -4.81
N ILE A 32 16.21 -2.10 -4.76
CA ILE A 32 15.46 -1.96 -3.49
C ILE A 32 15.69 -3.19 -2.61
N ARG A 33 15.57 -4.39 -3.16
CA ARG A 33 15.77 -5.63 -2.41
C ARG A 33 17.20 -5.75 -1.88
N THR A 34 18.20 -5.41 -2.68
CA THR A 34 19.60 -5.46 -2.27
C THR A 34 19.86 -4.51 -1.10
N GLU A 35 19.33 -3.30 -1.16
CA GLU A 35 19.51 -2.33 -0.07
C GLU A 35 18.71 -2.73 1.19
N ALA A 36 17.46 -3.15 1.03
CA ALA A 36 16.64 -3.58 2.17
C ALA A 36 17.21 -4.84 2.87
N SER A 37 17.81 -5.76 2.13
CA SER A 37 18.39 -6.99 2.70
C SER A 37 19.62 -6.78 3.59
N ARG A 38 20.13 -5.55 3.68
CA ARG A 38 21.19 -5.19 4.62
C ARG A 38 20.71 -5.11 6.08
N TYR A 39 19.41 -5.12 6.29
CA TYR A 39 18.77 -4.93 7.58
C TYR A 39 17.70 -6.00 7.78
N ASP A 40 17.84 -6.83 8.80
CA ASP A 40 16.95 -7.98 9.06
C ASP A 40 15.52 -7.58 9.43
N ASN A 41 15.33 -6.35 9.94
CA ASN A 41 14.04 -5.82 10.38
C ASN A 41 13.40 -4.83 9.39
N TYR A 42 13.83 -4.83 8.12
CA TYR A 42 13.34 -3.88 7.12
C TYR A 42 12.41 -4.56 6.13
N SER A 43 11.18 -4.09 6.04
CA SER A 43 10.19 -4.56 5.07
C SER A 43 9.77 -3.41 4.15
N VAL A 44 9.72 -3.69 2.84
CA VAL A 44 9.28 -2.73 1.84
C VAL A 44 7.94 -3.17 1.28
N HIS A 45 6.97 -2.26 1.27
CA HIS A 45 5.63 -2.47 0.74
C HIS A 45 5.38 -1.54 -0.43
N TYR A 46 4.84 -2.08 -1.50
CA TYR A 46 4.49 -1.33 -2.71
C TYR A 46 3.10 -0.71 -2.56
N ALA A 47 2.98 0.60 -2.77
CA ALA A 47 1.70 1.29 -2.76
C ALA A 47 0.86 0.92 -4.01
N VAL A 48 -0.13 0.05 -3.83
CA VAL A 48 -0.95 -0.51 -4.92
C VAL A 48 -1.69 0.58 -5.70
N LYS A 49 -2.06 1.68 -5.03
CA LYS A 49 -2.69 2.85 -5.66
C LYS A 49 -1.88 3.46 -6.82
N ALA A 50 -0.56 3.26 -6.85
CA ALA A 50 0.29 3.77 -7.92
C ALA A 50 0.02 3.03 -9.25
N ASN A 51 -0.16 1.72 -9.20
CA ASN A 51 -0.56 0.92 -10.36
C ASN A 51 -1.01 -0.48 -9.95
N ALA A 52 -2.30 -0.75 -10.07
CA ALA A 52 -2.90 -2.04 -9.75
C ALA A 52 -2.96 -3.01 -10.95
N ASN A 53 -2.23 -2.76 -12.04
CA ASN A 53 -2.19 -3.67 -13.18
C ASN A 53 -1.69 -5.06 -12.74
N PRO A 54 -2.42 -6.15 -13.01
CA PRO A 54 -2.07 -7.49 -12.53
C PRO A 54 -0.67 -7.94 -12.92
N LYS A 55 -0.20 -7.60 -14.12
CA LYS A 55 1.16 -7.96 -14.59
C LYS A 55 2.24 -7.20 -13.81
N VAL A 56 1.99 -5.92 -13.49
CA VAL A 56 2.90 -5.11 -12.68
C VAL A 56 2.94 -5.66 -11.26
N LEU A 57 1.79 -5.91 -10.65
CA LEU A 57 1.69 -6.48 -9.30
C LEU A 57 2.39 -7.84 -9.21
N THR A 58 2.26 -8.70 -10.22
CA THR A 58 2.97 -9.99 -10.27
C THR A 58 4.49 -9.80 -10.22
N ILE A 59 5.04 -8.89 -11.01
CA ILE A 59 6.48 -8.60 -11.02
C ILE A 59 6.95 -8.09 -9.64
N ILE A 60 6.17 -7.22 -9.02
CA ILE A 60 6.49 -6.66 -7.70
C ILE A 60 6.44 -7.76 -6.63
N ARG A 61 5.38 -8.58 -6.62
CA ARG A 61 5.25 -9.72 -5.72
C ARG A 61 6.43 -10.71 -5.87
N GLU A 62 6.84 -11.02 -7.13
CA GLU A 62 7.99 -11.88 -7.41
C GLU A 62 9.31 -11.35 -6.85
N SER A 63 9.43 -10.03 -6.68
CA SER A 63 10.60 -9.41 -6.04
C SER A 63 10.62 -9.57 -4.52
N GLY A 64 9.54 -10.10 -3.92
CA GLY A 64 9.44 -10.33 -2.47
C GLY A 64 8.92 -9.16 -1.65
N LEU A 65 8.54 -8.03 -2.28
CA LEU A 65 7.93 -6.89 -1.60
C LEU A 65 6.52 -7.24 -1.09
N GLY A 66 6.09 -6.53 -0.04
CA GLY A 66 4.70 -6.51 0.41
C GLY A 66 3.83 -5.56 -0.41
N ALA A 67 2.55 -5.49 -0.08
CA ALA A 67 1.59 -4.56 -0.66
C ALA A 67 1.05 -3.58 0.40
N ASP A 68 1.05 -2.29 0.07
CA ASP A 68 0.37 -1.25 0.83
C ASP A 68 -0.92 -0.88 0.09
N CYS A 69 -2.05 -1.19 0.70
CA CYS A 69 -3.39 -1.06 0.14
C CYS A 69 -4.16 0.05 0.87
N VAL A 70 -4.95 0.81 0.13
CA VAL A 70 -5.81 1.88 0.68
C VAL A 70 -7.30 1.65 0.42
N SER A 71 -7.67 0.46 -0.04
CA SER A 71 -9.06 0.04 -0.22
C SER A 71 -9.17 -1.49 -0.25
N GLY A 72 -10.36 -2.00 0.04
CA GLY A 72 -10.67 -3.42 -0.10
C GLY A 72 -10.52 -3.93 -1.54
N GLY A 73 -10.72 -3.05 -2.53
CA GLY A 73 -10.45 -3.36 -3.93
C GLY A 73 -8.97 -3.66 -4.19
N GLU A 74 -8.08 -2.88 -3.59
CA GLU A 74 -6.64 -3.08 -3.68
C GLU A 74 -6.18 -4.33 -2.92
N ILE A 75 -6.77 -4.63 -1.75
CA ILE A 75 -6.52 -5.89 -1.02
C ILE A 75 -6.86 -7.08 -1.93
N ARG A 76 -8.05 -7.07 -2.57
CA ARG A 76 -8.44 -8.14 -3.50
C ARG A 76 -7.48 -8.25 -4.69
N ALA A 77 -7.03 -7.11 -5.24
CA ALA A 77 -6.07 -7.10 -6.33
C ALA A 77 -4.73 -7.69 -5.92
N ALA A 78 -4.23 -7.34 -4.73
CA ALA A 78 -2.99 -7.87 -4.17
C ALA A 78 -3.08 -9.38 -3.94
N ILE A 79 -4.15 -9.85 -3.29
CA ILE A 79 -4.40 -11.30 -3.08
C ILE A 79 -4.49 -12.03 -4.42
N LYS A 80 -5.23 -11.48 -5.39
CA LYS A 80 -5.35 -12.08 -6.74
C LYS A 80 -4.02 -12.14 -7.48
N ALA A 81 -3.14 -11.17 -7.27
CA ALA A 81 -1.77 -11.17 -7.80
C ALA A 81 -0.83 -12.13 -7.06
N GLY A 82 -1.29 -12.76 -5.96
CA GLY A 82 -0.57 -13.75 -5.19
C GLY A 82 0.32 -13.18 -4.09
N PHE A 83 0.13 -11.94 -3.65
CA PHE A 83 0.81 -11.44 -2.46
C PHE A 83 0.41 -12.25 -1.24
N PRO A 84 1.38 -12.70 -0.42
CA PRO A 84 1.07 -13.31 0.87
C PRO A 84 0.31 -12.33 1.77
N ALA A 85 -0.74 -12.80 2.43
CA ALA A 85 -1.58 -11.92 3.25
C ALA A 85 -0.79 -11.28 4.41
N ASP A 86 0.17 -12.01 4.97
CA ASP A 86 1.10 -11.55 6.01
C ASP A 86 2.12 -10.51 5.51
N LYS A 87 2.01 -10.08 4.25
CA LYS A 87 2.77 -8.98 3.64
C LYS A 87 1.87 -7.88 3.08
N ILE A 88 0.61 -7.85 3.50
CA ILE A 88 -0.34 -6.80 3.09
C ILE A 88 -0.61 -5.90 4.27
N VAL A 89 -0.42 -4.59 4.09
CA VAL A 89 -0.86 -3.56 5.03
C VAL A 89 -2.06 -2.81 4.45
N PHE A 90 -2.94 -2.36 5.32
CA PHE A 90 -4.13 -1.61 4.92
C PHE A 90 -4.16 -0.25 5.60
N ALA A 91 -3.99 0.81 4.82
CA ALA A 91 -3.99 2.21 5.23
C ALA A 91 -5.22 2.95 4.68
N GLY A 92 -5.36 4.22 5.02
CA GLY A 92 -6.42 5.10 4.51
C GLY A 92 -7.44 5.49 5.57
N VAL A 93 -7.90 6.74 5.50
CA VAL A 93 -8.75 7.41 6.50
C VAL A 93 -10.24 6.98 6.46
N GLY A 94 -10.67 6.24 5.48
CA GLY A 94 -12.09 5.91 5.27
C GLY A 94 -12.34 4.42 5.07
N LYS A 95 -11.77 3.56 5.93
CA LYS A 95 -12.01 2.12 5.88
C LYS A 95 -13.46 1.81 6.26
N ALA A 96 -14.19 1.18 5.35
CA ALA A 96 -15.53 0.69 5.63
C ALA A 96 -15.48 -0.66 6.35
N ASP A 97 -16.53 -0.99 7.11
CA ASP A 97 -16.63 -2.24 7.88
C ASP A 97 -16.38 -3.50 7.04
N TRP A 98 -16.90 -3.51 5.79
CA TRP A 98 -16.68 -4.64 4.90
C TRP A 98 -15.21 -4.78 4.45
N GLU A 99 -14.46 -3.69 4.37
CA GLU A 99 -13.04 -3.69 4.01
C GLU A 99 -12.19 -4.15 5.20
N ILE A 100 -12.53 -3.70 6.41
CA ILE A 100 -11.92 -4.18 7.65
C ILE A 100 -12.17 -5.68 7.79
N ASN A 101 -13.43 -6.11 7.60
CA ASN A 101 -13.79 -7.52 7.62
C ASN A 101 -13.00 -8.34 6.59
N LEU A 102 -12.81 -7.81 5.39
CA LEU A 102 -12.00 -8.44 4.35
C LEU A 102 -10.55 -8.64 4.80
N GLY A 103 -9.93 -7.61 5.36
CA GLY A 103 -8.58 -7.68 5.90
C GLY A 103 -8.45 -8.70 7.04
N LEU A 104 -9.44 -8.72 7.95
CA LEU A 104 -9.51 -9.71 9.02
C LEU A 104 -9.66 -11.14 8.48
N ASP A 105 -10.50 -11.33 7.44
CA ASP A 105 -10.72 -12.65 6.86
C ASP A 105 -9.47 -13.24 6.22
N TYR A 106 -8.70 -12.40 5.52
CA TYR A 106 -7.42 -12.79 4.94
C TYR A 106 -6.27 -12.84 5.96
N ASN A 107 -6.43 -12.35 7.20
CA ASN A 107 -5.38 -12.20 8.20
C ASN A 107 -4.20 -11.40 7.64
N ILE A 108 -4.48 -10.21 7.11
CA ILE A 108 -3.43 -9.32 6.60
C ILE A 108 -2.43 -8.95 7.70
N PHE A 109 -1.24 -8.50 7.28
CA PHE A 109 -0.15 -8.19 8.19
C PHE A 109 -0.54 -7.13 9.22
N CYS A 110 -1.14 -6.00 8.79
CA CYS A 110 -1.41 -4.88 9.68
C CYS A 110 -2.46 -3.92 9.10
N PHE A 111 -3.26 -3.33 9.99
CA PHE A 111 -4.08 -2.16 9.73
C PHE A 111 -3.34 -0.91 10.22
N ASN A 112 -3.05 0.03 9.32
CA ASN A 112 -2.56 1.36 9.70
C ASN A 112 -3.75 2.19 10.14
N VAL A 113 -3.85 2.44 11.44
CA VAL A 113 -4.97 3.15 12.08
C VAL A 113 -4.75 4.65 12.00
N GLU A 114 -5.77 5.36 11.56
CA GLU A 114 -5.73 6.80 11.33
C GLU A 114 -6.45 7.60 12.46
N SER A 115 -7.26 6.92 13.30
CA SER A 115 -7.99 7.56 14.41
C SER A 115 -8.40 6.55 15.49
N ILE A 116 -8.72 7.05 16.68
CA ILE A 116 -9.21 6.20 17.78
C ILE A 116 -10.58 5.56 17.47
N PRO A 117 -11.58 6.28 16.91
CA PRO A 117 -12.83 5.64 16.52
C PRO A 117 -12.65 4.49 15.53
N GLU A 118 -11.70 4.62 14.58
CA GLU A 118 -11.37 3.53 13.67
C GLU A 118 -10.81 2.32 14.41
N LEU A 119 -9.93 2.54 15.39
CA LEU A 119 -9.39 1.46 16.21
C LEU A 119 -10.49 0.70 16.95
N GLU A 120 -11.46 1.42 17.51
CA GLU A 120 -12.61 0.83 18.21
C GLU A 120 -13.43 -0.06 17.28
N ILE A 121 -13.73 0.41 16.07
CA ILE A 121 -14.45 -0.38 15.05
C ILE A 121 -13.64 -1.62 14.63
N ILE A 122 -12.34 -1.48 14.39
CA ILE A 122 -11.49 -2.63 14.06
C ILE A 122 -11.53 -3.66 15.20
N ASN A 123 -11.46 -3.21 16.44
CA ASN A 123 -11.52 -4.10 17.61
C ASN A 123 -12.88 -4.81 17.72
N GLU A 124 -13.99 -4.10 17.58
CA GLU A 124 -15.33 -4.68 17.62
C GLU A 124 -15.51 -5.77 16.54
N LEU A 125 -15.10 -5.48 15.30
CA LEU A 125 -15.20 -6.42 14.18
C LEU A 125 -14.27 -7.63 14.37
N ALA A 126 -13.07 -7.42 14.93
CA ALA A 126 -12.14 -8.50 15.22
C ALA A 126 -12.68 -9.41 16.33
N VAL A 127 -13.20 -8.84 17.43
CA VAL A 127 -13.84 -9.59 18.53
C VAL A 127 -15.03 -10.40 18.03
N ALA A 128 -15.90 -9.79 17.21
CA ALA A 128 -17.05 -10.49 16.62
C ALA A 128 -16.65 -11.69 15.77
N LYS A 129 -15.43 -11.70 15.23
CA LYS A 129 -14.86 -12.83 14.44
C LYS A 129 -13.98 -13.76 15.28
N GLY A 130 -13.76 -13.48 16.56
CA GLY A 130 -12.82 -14.24 17.39
C GLY A 130 -11.37 -14.13 16.90
N LYS A 131 -11.01 -12.99 16.30
CA LYS A 131 -9.68 -12.72 15.73
C LYS A 131 -8.96 -11.62 16.50
N VAL A 132 -7.64 -11.55 16.30
CA VAL A 132 -6.80 -10.45 16.76
C VAL A 132 -6.34 -9.68 15.53
N ALA A 133 -6.59 -8.36 15.50
CA ALA A 133 -6.08 -7.48 14.46
C ALA A 133 -4.72 -6.93 14.87
N ASN A 134 -3.73 -7.03 13.99
CA ASN A 134 -2.49 -6.29 14.15
C ASN A 134 -2.71 -4.86 13.67
N VAL A 135 -2.32 -3.89 14.47
CA VAL A 135 -2.51 -2.46 14.17
C VAL A 135 -1.23 -1.68 14.33
N ALA A 136 -1.08 -0.62 13.54
CA ALA A 136 -0.05 0.39 13.69
C ALA A 136 -0.71 1.77 13.64
N PHE A 137 -0.35 2.65 14.57
CA PHE A 137 -0.85 4.02 14.59
C PHE A 137 -0.09 4.88 13.59
N ARG A 138 -0.84 5.61 12.78
CA ARG A 138 -0.28 6.66 11.94
C ARG A 138 -0.14 7.93 12.78
N ILE A 139 1.10 8.38 12.96
CA ILE A 139 1.41 9.62 13.65
C ILE A 139 1.67 10.73 12.63
N ASN A 140 0.95 11.85 12.79
CA ASN A 140 1.28 13.07 12.07
C ASN A 140 2.30 13.88 12.90
N PRO A 141 3.58 13.96 12.48
CA PRO A 141 4.60 14.69 13.25
C PRO A 141 4.48 16.22 13.11
N ASN A 142 3.46 16.71 12.39
CA ASN A 142 3.24 18.13 12.09
C ASN A 142 4.49 18.83 11.52
N VAL A 143 5.26 18.11 10.71
CA VAL A 143 6.44 18.64 10.03
C VAL A 143 6.02 19.20 8.68
N GLY A 144 6.28 20.48 8.45
CA GLY A 144 6.03 21.13 7.17
C GLY A 144 6.85 20.47 6.06
N ALA A 145 6.19 19.80 5.12
CA ALA A 145 6.83 19.30 3.92
C ALA A 145 6.73 20.36 2.83
N HIS A 146 7.87 20.74 2.24
CA HIS A 146 7.92 21.63 1.07
C HIS A 146 7.48 20.83 -0.17
N THR A 147 6.16 20.63 -0.30
CA THR A 147 5.53 19.95 -1.44
C THR A 147 4.69 20.92 -2.25
N HIS A 148 4.16 20.47 -3.39
CA HIS A 148 3.27 21.27 -4.23
C HIS A 148 2.03 21.70 -3.43
N ALA A 149 1.58 22.96 -3.62
CA ALA A 149 0.49 23.58 -2.85
C ALA A 149 -0.85 22.79 -2.88
N ASN A 150 -1.05 21.95 -3.88
CA ASN A 150 -2.25 21.11 -4.02
C ASN A 150 -2.08 19.71 -3.40
N ILE A 151 -0.94 19.39 -2.79
CA ILE A 151 -0.73 18.12 -2.11
C ILE A 151 -0.99 18.33 -0.64
N CYS A 152 -2.19 17.97 -0.20
CA CYS A 152 -2.50 17.81 1.20
C CYS A 152 -2.14 16.39 1.63
N LEU A 153 -1.09 16.24 2.42
CA LEU A 153 -0.66 14.93 2.90
C LEU A 153 -1.51 14.43 4.06
N LEU A 154 -2.09 15.33 4.84
CA LEU A 154 -2.90 15.04 6.01
C LEU A 154 -3.99 16.09 6.14
N TYR A 155 -5.17 15.75 5.69
CA TYR A 155 -6.29 16.70 5.60
C TYR A 155 -7.09 16.83 6.88
N THR A 156 -7.08 15.82 7.71
CA THR A 156 -7.77 15.83 8.99
C THR A 156 -6.77 15.55 10.08
N SER A 157 -6.97 16.27 11.17
CA SER A 157 -6.35 15.93 12.41
C SER A 157 -6.51 14.45 12.62
N ASP A 158 -5.45 13.86 12.89
CA ASP A 158 -5.42 12.46 13.19
C ASP A 158 -5.57 12.25 14.70
N ALA A 159 -5.40 11.01 15.09
CA ALA A 159 -5.42 10.62 16.49
C ALA A 159 -4.43 11.42 17.38
N ALA A 160 -3.43 12.06 16.80
CA ALA A 160 -2.47 12.86 17.58
C ALA A 160 -3.05 14.22 17.97
N ASP A 161 -3.82 14.85 17.10
CA ASP A 161 -4.51 16.10 17.43
C ASP A 161 -5.59 15.85 18.49
N ASP A 162 -6.31 14.72 18.38
CA ASP A 162 -7.34 14.34 19.36
C ASP A 162 -6.77 13.97 20.72
N LEU A 163 -5.56 13.41 20.77
CA LEU A 163 -4.89 12.99 21.99
C LEU A 163 -4.19 14.12 22.74
N ILE A 164 -3.78 15.17 22.02
CA ILE A 164 -3.01 16.26 22.64
C ILE A 164 -3.94 17.38 23.09
N GLY A 165 -5.20 17.36 22.67
CA GLY A 165 -6.21 18.34 23.12
C GLY A 165 -5.80 19.79 22.83
N VAL A 166 -5.14 20.01 21.70
CA VAL A 166 -4.65 21.32 21.29
C VAL A 166 -5.61 21.92 20.29
#